data_87d65805b595a9f2454b4d3860b19b64
#
_entry.id   87d65805b595a9f2454b4d3860b19b64
#
_cell.length_a   1.000
_cell.length_b   1.000
_cell.length_c   1.000
_cell.angle_alpha   90.00
_cell.angle_beta   90.00
_cell.angle_gamma   90.00
#
_symmetry.space_group_name_H-M   'P 1'
#
loop_
_entity.id
_entity.type
_entity.pdbx_description
1 polymer ?
#
loop_
_entity_poly.entity_id
_entity_poly.type
_entity_poly.pdbx_seq_one_letter_code
_entity_poly.pdbx_strand_id
1 'polypeptide(L)'
;MIASRIVVSLILCLPATTVPAAEPVHDPAPVGSTYSEADLAFLTHMIVHHQQALELCALVEDHTQRAELHRFARYLNDAQQSEIDQMRALLQQAAARGARIPQTHFHADPPMAGMLSRAKMAAIAQARGAEFERLWLEGMILHHQGAVDMALAQQEAQFRNRNQPFGLDTLVDEMLAVQRAELARMKDWLADRQP
;
A
#
# COMPACT_ATOMS: atom_id res chain seq x y z
N MET A 1 47.47 89.88 -19.32
CA MET A 1 47.90 88.95 -18.24
C MET A 1 46.68 88.23 -17.82
N ILE A 2 46.53 86.97 -18.28
CA ILE A 2 45.39 86.12 -18.04
C ILE A 2 45.89 84.94 -17.18
N ALA A 3 45.46 84.87 -15.92
CA ALA A 3 45.85 83.81 -15.00
C ALA A 3 44.90 82.59 -15.18
N SER A 4 45.51 81.49 -15.64
CA SER A 4 44.80 80.22 -15.79
C SER A 4 44.72 79.52 -14.45
N ARG A 5 43.48 79.29 -13.97
CA ARG A 5 43.22 78.47 -12.77
C ARG A 5 43.11 77.03 -13.15
N ILE A 6 44.03 76.18 -12.68
CA ILE A 6 43.96 74.74 -12.79
C ILE A 6 43.04 74.21 -11.68
N VAL A 7 41.94 73.61 -12.06
CA VAL A 7 41.06 72.83 -11.13
C VAL A 7 41.56 71.41 -11.09
N VAL A 8 42.12 70.98 -9.98
CA VAL A 8 42.48 69.62 -9.71
C VAL A 8 41.25 68.89 -9.16
N SER A 9 40.62 68.06 -9.98
CA SER A 9 39.52 67.15 -9.53
C SER A 9 40.12 65.98 -8.80
N LEU A 10 39.86 65.90 -7.51
CA LEU A 10 40.19 64.72 -6.67
C LEU A 10 39.13 63.62 -6.87
N ILE A 11 39.47 62.60 -7.61
CA ILE A 11 38.61 61.43 -7.74
C ILE A 11 38.77 60.55 -6.49
N LEU A 12 37.74 60.54 -5.66
CA LEU A 12 37.67 59.70 -4.49
C LEU A 12 37.33 58.28 -4.94
N CYS A 13 38.28 57.36 -4.95
CA CYS A 13 38.06 55.93 -5.17
C CYS A 13 37.43 55.33 -3.90
N LEU A 14 36.13 55.04 -3.93
CA LEU A 14 35.49 54.21 -2.91
C LEU A 14 35.86 52.75 -3.09
N PRO A 15 36.19 52.01 -2.04
CA PRO A 15 36.46 50.57 -2.15
C PRO A 15 35.20 49.83 -2.55
N ALA A 16 35.33 48.98 -3.57
CA ALA A 16 34.27 48.05 -3.96
C ALA A 16 33.97 47.10 -2.80
N THR A 17 32.82 47.25 -2.18
CA THR A 17 32.33 46.23 -1.23
C THR A 17 31.96 45.00 -2.02
N THR A 18 32.77 43.92 -1.89
CA THR A 18 32.41 42.57 -2.37
C THR A 18 31.22 42.09 -1.59
N VAL A 19 30.06 42.03 -2.25
CA VAL A 19 28.88 41.30 -1.74
C VAL A 19 29.27 39.84 -1.68
N PRO A 20 29.22 39.18 -0.51
CA PRO A 20 29.46 37.75 -0.47
C PRO A 20 28.43 37.03 -1.37
N ALA A 21 28.90 36.09 -2.18
CA ALA A 21 28.03 35.24 -2.98
C ALA A 21 27.00 34.59 -2.03
N ALA A 22 25.71 34.73 -2.36
CA ALA A 22 24.66 34.07 -1.61
C ALA A 22 24.98 32.58 -1.58
N GLU A 23 25.10 32.02 -0.38
CA GLU A 23 25.16 30.56 -0.19
C GLU A 23 23.97 29.93 -0.95
N PRO A 24 24.18 28.77 -1.62
CA PRO A 24 23.07 28.10 -2.27
C PRO A 24 22.00 27.82 -1.22
N VAL A 25 20.82 28.42 -1.42
CA VAL A 25 19.65 28.11 -0.61
C VAL A 25 19.47 26.59 -0.74
N HIS A 26 19.78 25.88 0.32
CA HIS A 26 19.45 24.45 0.43
C HIS A 26 17.93 24.43 0.45
N ASP A 27 17.31 24.11 -0.69
CA ASP A 27 15.88 23.76 -0.71
C ASP A 27 15.72 22.67 0.36
N PRO A 28 14.87 22.86 1.38
CA PRO A 28 14.60 21.78 2.31
C PRO A 28 14.11 20.61 1.46
N ALA A 29 14.78 19.47 1.59
CA ALA A 29 14.33 18.25 0.95
C ALA A 29 12.81 18.13 1.16
N PRO A 30 12.03 17.80 0.13
CA PRO A 30 10.58 17.77 0.26
C PRO A 30 10.23 16.94 1.49
N VAL A 31 9.50 17.57 2.43
CA VAL A 31 8.97 16.94 3.63
C VAL A 31 7.89 15.97 3.15
N GLY A 32 8.32 14.81 2.68
CA GLY A 32 7.52 13.69 2.26
C GLY A 32 8.39 12.48 2.51
N SER A 33 8.06 11.72 3.54
CA SER A 33 8.73 10.47 3.83
C SER A 33 8.84 9.64 2.54
N THR A 34 10.06 9.31 2.17
CA THR A 34 10.31 8.41 1.05
C THR A 34 9.86 7.01 1.47
N TYR A 35 9.19 6.29 0.57
CA TYR A 35 8.85 4.90 0.82
C TYR A 35 10.13 4.10 1.06
N SER A 36 10.18 3.33 2.15
CA SER A 36 11.25 2.38 2.41
C SER A 36 11.10 1.15 1.49
N GLU A 37 12.14 0.33 1.40
CA GLU A 37 12.06 -0.95 0.68
C GLU A 37 10.97 -1.86 1.29
N ALA A 38 10.79 -1.83 2.61
CA ALA A 38 9.75 -2.58 3.30
C ALA A 38 8.34 -2.09 2.93
N ASP A 39 8.12 -0.77 2.80
CA ASP A 39 6.85 -0.20 2.36
C ASP A 39 6.50 -0.65 0.94
N LEU A 40 7.48 -0.60 0.03
CA LEU A 40 7.29 -1.03 -1.36
C LEU A 40 7.05 -2.54 -1.47
N ALA A 41 7.76 -3.33 -0.67
CA ALA A 41 7.56 -4.78 -0.59
C ALA A 41 6.16 -5.11 -0.03
N PHE A 42 5.71 -4.44 1.03
CA PHE A 42 4.36 -4.59 1.56
C PHE A 42 3.31 -4.32 0.48
N LEU A 43 3.38 -3.17 -0.21
CA LEU A 43 2.43 -2.81 -1.26
C LEU A 43 2.38 -3.85 -2.39
N THR A 44 3.55 -4.29 -2.88
CA THR A 44 3.61 -5.27 -3.96
C THR A 44 3.10 -6.64 -3.54
N HIS A 45 3.42 -7.09 -2.32
CA HIS A 45 2.95 -8.37 -1.78
C HIS A 45 1.44 -8.34 -1.52
N MET A 46 0.91 -7.26 -0.95
CA MET A 46 -0.50 -7.15 -0.64
C MET A 46 -1.36 -7.07 -1.91
N ILE A 47 -0.87 -6.47 -3.00
CA ILE A 47 -1.55 -6.54 -4.30
C ILE A 47 -1.71 -8.00 -4.76
N VAL A 48 -0.65 -8.80 -4.69
CA VAL A 48 -0.71 -10.22 -5.07
C VAL A 48 -1.62 -11.01 -4.14
N HIS A 49 -1.59 -10.70 -2.84
CA HIS A 49 -2.45 -11.29 -1.85
C HIS A 49 -3.93 -11.01 -2.19
N HIS A 50 -4.32 -9.77 -2.41
CA HIS A 50 -5.67 -9.37 -2.77
C HIS A 50 -6.16 -9.99 -4.10
N GLN A 51 -5.28 -10.15 -5.08
CA GLN A 51 -5.62 -10.84 -6.32
C GLN A 51 -6.14 -12.27 -6.10
N GLN A 52 -5.59 -13.01 -5.13
CA GLN A 52 -6.13 -14.32 -4.78
C GLN A 52 -7.54 -14.23 -4.16
N ALA A 53 -7.84 -13.18 -3.39
CA ALA A 53 -9.20 -12.97 -2.89
C ALA A 53 -10.21 -12.72 -4.04
N LEU A 54 -9.81 -11.98 -5.08
CA LEU A 54 -10.65 -11.79 -6.27
C LEU A 54 -10.93 -13.14 -6.97
N GLU A 55 -9.92 -14.02 -7.08
CA GLU A 55 -10.10 -15.37 -7.63
C GLU A 55 -11.10 -16.18 -6.81
N LEU A 56 -11.02 -16.12 -5.47
CA LEU A 56 -11.98 -16.77 -4.58
C LEU A 56 -13.40 -16.19 -4.74
N CYS A 57 -13.53 -14.88 -4.84
CA CYS A 57 -14.83 -14.24 -5.03
C CYS A 57 -15.48 -14.65 -6.37
N ALA A 58 -14.69 -14.79 -7.43
CA ALA A 58 -15.18 -15.20 -8.75
C ALA A 58 -15.78 -16.62 -8.75
N LEU A 59 -15.33 -17.51 -7.86
CA LEU A 59 -15.89 -18.87 -7.79
C LEU A 59 -17.33 -18.90 -7.29
N VAL A 60 -17.79 -17.90 -6.54
CA VAL A 60 -19.08 -17.94 -5.84
C VAL A 60 -20.26 -18.05 -6.82
N GLU A 61 -20.17 -17.39 -7.99
CA GLU A 61 -21.27 -17.31 -8.96
C GLU A 61 -21.76 -18.69 -9.40
N ASP A 62 -20.83 -19.59 -9.68
CA ASP A 62 -21.15 -20.92 -10.26
C ASP A 62 -21.18 -22.07 -9.22
N HIS A 63 -20.90 -21.76 -7.93
CA HIS A 63 -20.66 -22.82 -6.95
C HIS A 63 -21.72 -22.93 -5.86
N THR A 64 -22.54 -21.90 -5.67
CA THR A 64 -23.63 -21.88 -4.69
C THR A 64 -24.82 -21.09 -5.21
N GLN A 65 -26.01 -21.33 -4.63
CA GLN A 65 -27.21 -20.52 -4.88
C GLN A 65 -27.53 -19.58 -3.70
N ARG A 66 -26.62 -19.46 -2.73
CA ARG A 66 -26.86 -18.63 -1.56
C ARG A 66 -26.70 -17.16 -1.88
N ALA A 67 -27.81 -16.46 -1.97
CA ALA A 67 -27.85 -15.04 -2.33
C ALA A 67 -27.02 -14.14 -1.39
N GLU A 68 -26.94 -14.50 -0.10
CA GLU A 68 -26.13 -13.75 0.87
C GLU A 68 -24.63 -13.86 0.59
N LEU A 69 -24.14 -15.06 0.22
CA LEU A 69 -22.75 -15.27 -0.13
C LEU A 69 -22.40 -14.56 -1.44
N HIS A 70 -23.28 -14.56 -2.43
CA HIS A 70 -23.13 -13.78 -3.66
C HIS A 70 -23.00 -12.28 -3.38
N ARG A 71 -23.86 -11.71 -2.52
CA ARG A 71 -23.75 -10.28 -2.17
C ARG A 71 -22.46 -9.97 -1.43
N PHE A 72 -22.06 -10.85 -0.53
CA PHE A 72 -20.83 -10.66 0.24
C PHE A 72 -19.58 -10.80 -0.63
N ALA A 73 -19.53 -11.80 -1.53
CA ALA A 73 -18.42 -11.97 -2.45
C ALA A 73 -18.26 -10.76 -3.40
N ARG A 74 -19.37 -10.19 -3.90
CA ARG A 74 -19.30 -8.95 -4.68
C ARG A 74 -18.78 -7.77 -3.85
N TYR A 75 -19.27 -7.61 -2.62
CA TYR A 75 -18.73 -6.59 -1.71
C TYR A 75 -17.23 -6.75 -1.47
N LEU A 76 -16.75 -7.97 -1.17
CA LEU A 76 -15.32 -8.25 -0.99
C LEU A 76 -14.53 -7.98 -2.28
N ASN A 77 -15.07 -8.38 -3.43
CA ASN A 77 -14.43 -8.12 -4.72
C ASN A 77 -14.21 -6.62 -4.94
N ASP A 78 -15.23 -5.81 -4.72
CA ASP A 78 -15.15 -4.36 -4.95
C ASP A 78 -14.22 -3.69 -3.93
N ALA A 79 -14.26 -4.10 -2.67
CA ALA A 79 -13.36 -3.61 -1.63
C ALA A 79 -11.89 -3.94 -1.93
N GLN A 80 -11.61 -5.21 -2.21
CA GLN A 80 -10.25 -5.69 -2.52
C GLN A 80 -9.70 -5.07 -3.81
N GLN A 81 -10.54 -4.88 -4.85
CA GLN A 81 -10.13 -4.19 -6.06
C GLN A 81 -9.79 -2.72 -5.80
N SER A 82 -10.59 -2.03 -4.98
CA SER A 82 -10.32 -0.65 -4.58
C SER A 82 -8.99 -0.52 -3.84
N GLU A 83 -8.70 -1.43 -2.91
CA GLU A 83 -7.41 -1.45 -2.19
C GLU A 83 -6.24 -1.74 -3.13
N ILE A 84 -6.38 -2.66 -4.10
CA ILE A 84 -5.38 -2.89 -5.15
C ILE A 84 -5.09 -1.61 -5.93
N ASP A 85 -6.11 -0.87 -6.31
CA ASP A 85 -5.94 0.35 -7.11
C ASP A 85 -5.29 1.47 -6.30
N GLN A 86 -5.61 1.59 -5.00
CA GLN A 86 -4.93 2.51 -4.08
C GLN A 86 -3.44 2.14 -3.92
N MET A 87 -3.12 0.85 -3.70
CA MET A 87 -1.73 0.38 -3.59
C MET A 87 -0.94 0.64 -4.87
N ARG A 88 -1.54 0.42 -6.04
CA ARG A 88 -0.92 0.74 -7.33
C ARG A 88 -0.64 2.23 -7.49
N ALA A 89 -1.57 3.09 -7.06
CA ALA A 89 -1.38 4.53 -7.10
C ALA A 89 -0.20 4.97 -6.20
N LEU A 90 -0.06 4.39 -5.00
CA LEU A 90 1.07 4.66 -4.11
C LEU A 90 2.40 4.18 -4.73
N LEU A 91 2.43 3.00 -5.35
CA LEU A 91 3.63 2.51 -6.07
C LEU A 91 4.00 3.40 -7.25
N GLN A 92 3.02 3.91 -8.02
CA GLN A 92 3.26 4.86 -9.10
C GLN A 92 3.85 6.17 -8.58
N GLN A 93 3.33 6.70 -7.47
CA GLN A 93 3.88 7.90 -6.83
C GLN A 93 5.31 7.68 -6.35
N ALA A 94 5.60 6.53 -5.74
CA ALA A 94 6.94 6.17 -5.32
C ALA A 94 7.91 6.09 -6.52
N ALA A 95 7.50 5.42 -7.61
CA ALA A 95 8.30 5.30 -8.83
C ALA A 95 8.57 6.67 -9.48
N ALA A 96 7.58 7.57 -9.52
CA ALA A 96 7.74 8.92 -10.03
C ALA A 96 8.76 9.75 -9.24
N ARG A 97 9.02 9.36 -7.98
CA ARG A 97 10.05 9.95 -7.10
C ARG A 97 11.39 9.20 -7.15
N GLY A 98 11.54 8.26 -8.08
CA GLY A 98 12.78 7.51 -8.30
C GLY A 98 12.92 6.22 -7.47
N ALA A 99 11.86 5.77 -6.78
CA ALA A 99 11.91 4.50 -6.07
C ALA A 99 11.95 3.31 -7.04
N ARG A 100 12.76 2.31 -6.71
CA ARG A 100 12.80 1.05 -7.46
C ARG A 100 11.74 0.11 -6.90
N ILE A 101 10.69 -0.16 -7.67
CA ILE A 101 9.61 -1.05 -7.25
C ILE A 101 10.09 -2.51 -7.30
N PRO A 102 9.96 -3.28 -6.20
CA PRO A 102 10.31 -4.70 -6.18
C PRO A 102 9.44 -5.49 -7.16
N GLN A 103 10.06 -6.49 -7.80
CA GLN A 103 9.30 -7.47 -8.58
C GLN A 103 8.78 -8.54 -7.62
N THR A 104 7.47 -8.75 -7.61
CA THR A 104 6.85 -9.79 -6.81
C THR A 104 6.43 -10.95 -7.70
N HIS A 105 6.86 -12.15 -7.36
CA HIS A 105 6.45 -13.37 -8.05
C HIS A 105 5.40 -14.09 -7.22
N PHE A 106 4.39 -14.65 -7.89
CA PHE A 106 3.25 -15.38 -7.29
C PHE A 106 3.66 -16.58 -6.41
N HIS A 107 4.93 -16.95 -6.42
CA HIS A 107 5.49 -18.11 -5.74
C HIS A 107 6.60 -17.70 -4.77
N ALA A 108 6.32 -16.71 -3.92
CA ALA A 108 7.26 -16.41 -2.84
C ALA A 108 7.43 -17.66 -1.95
N ASP A 109 8.68 -18.08 -1.75
CA ASP A 109 9.02 -19.09 -0.76
C ASP A 109 9.84 -18.40 0.35
N PRO A 110 9.34 -18.28 1.57
CA PRO A 110 8.09 -18.83 2.10
C PRO A 110 6.82 -18.15 1.56
N PRO A 111 5.67 -18.85 1.55
CA PRO A 111 4.42 -18.26 1.11
C PRO A 111 4.02 -17.10 2.04
N MET A 112 3.40 -16.05 1.49
CA MET A 112 2.85 -14.94 2.27
C MET A 112 1.79 -15.46 3.26
N ALA A 113 1.71 -14.82 4.44
CA ALA A 113 0.73 -15.17 5.46
C ALA A 113 -0.68 -15.23 4.87
N GLY A 114 -1.44 -16.26 5.16
CA GLY A 114 -2.82 -16.42 4.72
C GLY A 114 -3.03 -16.84 3.26
N MET A 115 -2.01 -16.79 2.41
CA MET A 115 -2.13 -17.26 1.03
C MET A 115 -2.52 -18.74 0.97
N LEU A 116 -3.56 -19.04 0.20
CA LEU A 116 -3.99 -20.42 -0.01
C LEU A 116 -3.08 -21.14 -1.00
N SER A 117 -2.73 -22.38 -0.68
CA SER A 117 -1.99 -23.24 -1.59
C SER A 117 -2.83 -23.55 -2.83
N ARG A 118 -2.16 -23.94 -3.93
CA ARG A 118 -2.85 -24.40 -5.15
C ARG A 118 -3.80 -25.57 -4.87
N ALA A 119 -3.44 -26.46 -3.95
CA ALA A 119 -4.28 -27.60 -3.56
C ALA A 119 -5.56 -27.13 -2.86
N LYS A 120 -5.47 -26.14 -1.95
CA LYS A 120 -6.65 -25.56 -1.29
C LYS A 120 -7.54 -24.81 -2.29
N MET A 121 -6.97 -24.00 -3.18
CA MET A 121 -7.72 -23.31 -4.24
C MET A 121 -8.45 -24.32 -5.14
N ALA A 122 -7.79 -25.39 -5.54
CA ALA A 122 -8.39 -26.46 -6.36
C ALA A 122 -9.53 -27.18 -5.61
N ALA A 123 -9.36 -27.46 -4.31
CA ALA A 123 -10.40 -28.09 -3.50
C ALA A 123 -11.67 -27.21 -3.41
N ILE A 124 -11.49 -25.90 -3.19
CA ILE A 124 -12.61 -24.94 -3.19
C ILE A 124 -13.29 -24.92 -4.58
N ALA A 125 -12.53 -24.85 -5.65
CA ALA A 125 -13.05 -24.79 -7.02
C ALA A 125 -13.79 -26.06 -7.46
N GLN A 126 -13.52 -27.21 -6.86
CA GLN A 126 -14.21 -28.48 -7.14
C GLN A 126 -15.49 -28.66 -6.33
N ALA A 127 -15.58 -28.05 -5.16
CA ALA A 127 -16.73 -28.15 -4.28
C ALA A 127 -17.96 -27.41 -4.82
N ARG A 128 -19.15 -27.78 -4.35
CA ARG A 128 -20.44 -27.14 -4.69
C ARG A 128 -21.35 -27.07 -3.47
N GLY A 129 -22.31 -26.14 -3.48
CA GLY A 129 -23.32 -25.99 -2.46
C GLY A 129 -22.73 -25.77 -1.07
N ALA A 130 -23.25 -26.46 -0.06
CA ALA A 130 -22.85 -26.30 1.33
C ALA A 130 -21.36 -26.58 1.57
N GLU A 131 -20.79 -27.56 0.88
CA GLU A 131 -19.36 -27.89 1.00
C GLU A 131 -18.50 -26.77 0.43
N PHE A 132 -18.85 -26.22 -0.75
CA PHE A 132 -18.20 -25.03 -1.30
C PHE A 132 -18.24 -23.87 -0.30
N GLU A 133 -19.42 -23.56 0.23
CA GLU A 133 -19.61 -22.43 1.14
C GLU A 133 -18.74 -22.56 2.40
N ARG A 134 -18.62 -23.76 2.95
CA ARG A 134 -17.77 -24.04 4.10
C ARG A 134 -16.29 -23.83 3.77
N LEU A 135 -15.79 -24.50 2.71
CA LEU A 135 -14.40 -24.41 2.28
C LEU A 135 -14.01 -22.99 1.87
N TRP A 136 -14.92 -22.27 1.20
CA TRP A 136 -14.73 -20.88 0.82
C TRP A 136 -14.59 -19.96 2.03
N LEU A 137 -15.48 -20.10 3.03
CA LEU A 137 -15.39 -19.32 4.27
C LEU A 137 -14.11 -19.62 5.04
N GLU A 138 -13.75 -20.89 5.21
CA GLU A 138 -12.51 -21.30 5.87
C GLU A 138 -11.27 -20.73 5.15
N GLY A 139 -11.28 -20.78 3.82
CA GLY A 139 -10.22 -20.23 2.98
C GLY A 139 -10.11 -18.71 3.09
N MET A 140 -11.24 -18.02 2.97
CA MET A 140 -11.27 -16.56 3.03
C MET A 140 -10.95 -16.02 4.44
N ILE A 141 -11.35 -16.74 5.51
CA ILE A 141 -10.95 -16.42 6.89
C ILE A 141 -9.43 -16.52 7.05
N LEU A 142 -8.82 -17.60 6.56
CA LEU A 142 -7.37 -17.77 6.61
C LEU A 142 -6.66 -16.66 5.84
N HIS A 143 -7.16 -16.35 4.66
CA HIS A 143 -6.63 -15.30 3.78
C HIS A 143 -6.68 -13.91 4.47
N HIS A 144 -7.85 -13.51 4.97
CA HIS A 144 -8.00 -12.23 5.68
C HIS A 144 -7.17 -12.14 6.96
N GLN A 145 -7.03 -13.25 7.70
CA GLN A 145 -6.13 -13.25 8.86
C GLN A 145 -4.69 -12.95 8.45
N GLY A 146 -4.24 -13.52 7.33
CA GLY A 146 -2.91 -13.23 6.79
C GLY A 146 -2.75 -11.76 6.37
N ALA A 147 -3.76 -11.17 5.75
CA ALA A 147 -3.74 -9.74 5.41
C ALA A 147 -3.63 -8.85 6.67
N VAL A 148 -4.39 -9.17 7.72
CA VAL A 148 -4.30 -8.48 9.02
C VAL A 148 -2.91 -8.61 9.62
N ASP A 149 -2.32 -9.80 9.59
CA ASP A 149 -0.97 -10.04 10.15
C ASP A 149 0.10 -9.25 9.37
N MET A 150 0.01 -9.21 8.04
CA MET A 150 0.89 -8.43 7.18
C MET A 150 0.73 -6.92 7.42
N ALA A 151 -0.50 -6.43 7.54
CA ALA A 151 -0.79 -5.02 7.79
C ALA A 151 -0.30 -4.57 9.18
N LEU A 152 -0.47 -5.39 10.21
CA LEU A 152 0.08 -5.13 11.56
C LEU A 152 1.61 -5.08 11.56
N ALA A 153 2.27 -6.00 10.85
CA ALA A 153 3.72 -5.98 10.71
C ALA A 153 4.21 -4.72 10.00
N GLN A 154 3.48 -4.25 8.99
CA GLN A 154 3.77 -2.99 8.29
C GLN A 154 3.60 -1.78 9.21
N GLN A 155 2.49 -1.71 9.96
CA GLN A 155 2.24 -0.63 10.93
C GLN A 155 3.35 -0.57 11.99
N GLU A 156 3.78 -1.73 12.52
CA GLU A 156 4.88 -1.80 13.47
C GLU A 156 6.22 -1.35 12.86
N ALA A 157 6.49 -1.72 11.61
CA ALA A 157 7.70 -1.30 10.90
C ALA A 157 7.73 0.22 10.70
N GLN A 158 6.60 0.82 10.29
CA GLN A 158 6.46 2.28 10.14
C GLN A 158 6.70 3.00 11.47
N PHE A 159 6.12 2.50 12.56
CA PHE A 159 6.28 3.07 13.88
C PHE A 159 7.75 3.01 14.35
N ARG A 160 8.39 1.85 14.23
CA ARG A 160 9.81 1.67 14.62
C ARG A 160 10.75 2.56 13.84
N ASN A 161 10.51 2.69 12.55
CA ASN A 161 11.37 3.45 11.65
C ASN A 161 11.04 4.95 11.62
N ARG A 162 9.98 5.37 12.32
CA ARG A 162 9.44 6.74 12.28
C ARG A 162 9.21 7.22 10.84
N ASN A 163 8.87 6.30 9.96
CA ASN A 163 8.61 6.54 8.56
C ASN A 163 7.14 6.25 8.27
N GLN A 164 6.37 7.29 8.01
CA GLN A 164 4.94 7.20 7.68
C GLN A 164 4.73 7.89 6.32
N PRO A 165 4.96 7.18 5.22
CA PRO A 165 4.73 7.72 3.89
C PRO A 165 3.27 8.13 3.76
N PHE A 166 3.06 9.36 3.26
CA PHE A 166 1.72 9.91 3.11
C PHE A 166 0.82 8.95 2.30
N GLY A 167 -0.32 8.61 2.89
CA GLY A 167 -1.34 7.74 2.32
C GLY A 167 -1.15 6.25 2.59
N LEU A 168 0.07 5.77 2.90
CA LEU A 168 0.29 4.36 3.25
C LEU A 168 -0.20 4.05 4.67
N ASP A 169 0.05 4.92 5.61
CA ASP A 169 -0.45 4.81 6.98
C ASP A 169 -1.99 4.74 7.02
N THR A 170 -2.64 5.67 6.32
CA THR A 170 -4.11 5.68 6.18
C THR A 170 -4.62 4.40 5.55
N LEU A 171 -4.02 3.95 4.44
CA LEU A 171 -4.41 2.70 3.77
C LEU A 171 -4.27 1.48 4.70
N VAL A 172 -3.18 1.38 5.46
CA VAL A 172 -2.95 0.27 6.39
C VAL A 172 -3.99 0.28 7.52
N ASP A 173 -4.31 1.44 8.08
CA ASP A 173 -5.30 1.58 9.15
C ASP A 173 -6.71 1.23 8.67
N GLU A 174 -7.11 1.71 7.49
CA GLU A 174 -8.40 1.40 6.87
C GLU A 174 -8.51 -0.09 6.54
N MET A 175 -7.47 -0.68 5.93
CA MET A 175 -7.40 -2.12 5.64
C MET A 175 -7.55 -2.96 6.91
N LEU A 176 -6.86 -2.61 8.00
CA LEU A 176 -6.99 -3.31 9.29
C LEU A 176 -8.42 -3.25 9.84
N ALA A 177 -9.08 -2.11 9.76
CA ALA A 177 -10.44 -1.95 10.24
C ALA A 177 -11.43 -2.80 9.42
N VAL A 178 -11.35 -2.71 8.09
CA VAL A 178 -12.24 -3.42 7.16
C VAL A 178 -12.02 -4.94 7.26
N GLN A 179 -10.77 -5.41 7.14
CA GLN A 179 -10.44 -6.84 7.16
C GLN A 179 -10.86 -7.52 8.49
N ARG A 180 -10.74 -6.82 9.63
CA ARG A 180 -11.22 -7.34 10.92
C ARG A 180 -12.73 -7.47 10.98
N ALA A 181 -13.47 -6.50 10.44
CA ALA A 181 -14.93 -6.56 10.39
C ALA A 181 -15.42 -7.72 9.49
N GLU A 182 -14.77 -7.91 8.35
CA GLU A 182 -15.03 -9.00 7.42
C GLU A 182 -14.73 -10.36 8.04
N LEU A 183 -13.60 -10.48 8.73
CA LEU A 183 -13.23 -11.67 9.50
C LEU A 183 -14.26 -12.04 10.55
N ALA A 184 -14.75 -11.07 11.33
CA ALA A 184 -15.77 -11.31 12.35
C ALA A 184 -17.04 -11.87 11.69
N ARG A 185 -17.51 -11.22 10.63
CA ARG A 185 -18.71 -11.66 9.89
C ARG A 185 -18.57 -13.07 9.30
N MET A 186 -17.42 -13.40 8.72
CA MET A 186 -17.20 -14.73 8.15
C MET A 186 -17.11 -15.82 9.23
N LYS A 187 -16.52 -15.52 10.38
CA LYS A 187 -16.45 -16.43 11.54
C LYS A 187 -17.83 -16.70 12.11
N ASP A 188 -18.67 -15.67 12.26
CA ASP A 188 -20.06 -15.83 12.69
C ASP A 188 -20.84 -16.72 11.71
N TRP A 189 -20.72 -16.48 10.42
CA TRP A 189 -21.38 -17.32 9.42
C TRP A 189 -20.91 -18.77 9.40
N LEU A 190 -19.63 -19.00 9.67
CA LEU A 190 -19.09 -20.36 9.75
C LEU A 190 -19.58 -21.07 11.03
N ALA A 191 -19.68 -20.36 12.14
CA ALA A 191 -20.20 -20.90 13.42
C ALA A 191 -21.68 -21.30 13.31
N ASP A 192 -22.51 -20.48 12.67
CA ASP A 192 -23.95 -20.76 12.46
C ASP A 192 -24.22 -21.99 11.55
N ARG A 193 -23.19 -22.56 10.94
CA ARG A 193 -23.28 -23.71 10.04
C ARG A 193 -22.71 -25.02 10.63
N GLN A 194 -22.18 -24.96 11.83
CA GLN A 194 -21.83 -26.17 12.57
C GLN A 194 -23.10 -26.79 13.15
N PRO A 195 -23.32 -28.12 12.98
CA PRO A 195 -24.52 -28.80 13.45
C PRO A 195 -24.62 -28.81 14.98
#